data_6f5ab75e0d4a64a199761aa7b8672f09
#
_entry.id   6f5ab75e0d4a64a199761aa7b8672f09
#
_cell.length_a   1.000
_cell.length_b   1.000
_cell.length_c   1.000
_cell.angle_alpha   90.00
_cell.angle_beta   90.00
_cell.angle_gamma   90.00
#
_symmetry.space_group_name_H-M   'P 1'
#
loop_
_entity.id
_entity.type
_entity.pdbx_description
1 polymer ?
#
loop_
_entity_poly.entity_id
_entity_poly.type
_entity_poly.pdbx_seq_one_letter_code
_entity_poly.pdbx_strand_id
1 'polypeptide(L)'
;MQVKDTKPINVFLVDDHKTVLWGLERLIESTAPQMCVVGMAENCDELFAKLPAASPDVILLDLDLGGISSLGYLEKITIDAPARVLILTGSNDPAVHQHAVVHGARGVVHKQVAAEVLLRAIQKVHQGEIWLDRNTLGQVLTTLANGEKRSSEAIKLDLLTAKERQIVAMMVEEKGARIKVVADKMHMSEHTMRNHLTSIYEKLEVAGRMELYLFAAKHLAPEAVH
;
A
#
# COMPACT_ATOMS: atom_id res chain seq x y z
N MET A 1 -5.73 32.56 28.13
CA MET A 1 -5.68 31.84 26.85
C MET A 1 -6.18 30.43 27.14
N GLN A 2 -7.44 30.12 26.84
CA GLN A 2 -8.00 28.80 27.09
C GLN A 2 -7.32 27.80 26.18
N VAL A 3 -6.58 26.85 26.73
CA VAL A 3 -6.15 25.63 26.02
C VAL A 3 -7.45 24.90 25.69
N LYS A 4 -7.84 24.89 24.40
CA LYS A 4 -8.90 23.99 23.94
C LYS A 4 -8.44 22.58 24.30
N ASP A 5 -9.21 21.92 25.13
CA ASP A 5 -9.08 20.52 25.47
C ASP A 5 -9.37 19.70 24.19
N THR A 6 -8.42 19.66 23.27
CA THR A 6 -8.52 18.88 22.04
C THR A 6 -8.10 17.46 22.37
N LYS A 7 -9.05 16.51 22.25
CA LYS A 7 -8.77 15.08 22.36
C LYS A 7 -7.53 14.74 21.51
N PRO A 8 -6.59 13.95 22.05
CA PRO A 8 -5.42 13.51 21.28
C PRO A 8 -5.84 12.78 19.99
N ILE A 9 -5.02 12.91 18.95
CA ILE A 9 -5.19 12.13 17.72
C ILE A 9 -4.69 10.71 17.98
N ASN A 10 -5.58 9.74 17.90
CA ASN A 10 -5.26 8.33 18.07
C ASN A 10 -4.68 7.78 16.76
N VAL A 11 -3.42 7.36 16.77
CA VAL A 11 -2.72 6.85 15.59
C VAL A 11 -2.47 5.35 15.73
N PHE A 12 -2.80 4.58 14.70
CA PHE A 12 -2.46 3.17 14.59
C PHE A 12 -1.35 2.99 13.55
N LEU A 13 -0.33 2.19 13.88
CA LEU A 13 0.85 1.99 13.02
C LEU A 13 0.83 0.60 12.42
N VAL A 14 1.12 0.49 11.10
CA VAL A 14 1.22 -0.79 10.40
C VAL A 14 2.47 -0.78 9.52
N ASP A 15 3.47 -1.59 9.87
CA ASP A 15 4.72 -1.76 9.13
C ASP A 15 5.35 -3.09 9.55
N ASP A 16 5.88 -3.89 8.63
CA ASP A 16 6.50 -5.18 8.94
C ASP A 16 7.90 -5.04 9.58
N HIS A 17 8.44 -3.83 9.60
CA HIS A 17 9.73 -3.51 10.21
C HIS A 17 9.56 -2.99 11.65
N LYS A 18 9.86 -3.82 12.66
CA LYS A 18 9.76 -3.45 14.09
C LYS A 18 10.54 -2.18 14.46
N THR A 19 11.69 -1.95 13.83
CA THR A 19 12.50 -0.75 14.05
C THR A 19 11.81 0.51 13.55
N VAL A 20 11.03 0.41 12.45
CA VAL A 20 10.23 1.52 11.93
C VAL A 20 9.06 1.78 12.87
N LEU A 21 8.32 0.75 13.29
CA LEU A 21 7.23 0.88 14.26
C LEU A 21 7.71 1.57 15.55
N TRP A 22 8.83 1.12 16.11
CA TRP A 22 9.42 1.73 17.30
C TRP A 22 9.80 3.20 17.08
N GLY A 23 10.41 3.53 15.94
CA GLY A 23 10.79 4.90 15.61
C GLY A 23 9.58 5.83 15.46
N LEU A 24 8.54 5.35 14.76
CA LEU A 24 7.29 6.09 14.58
C LEU A 24 6.53 6.29 15.90
N GLU A 25 6.48 5.27 16.75
CA GLU A 25 5.90 5.37 18.10
C GLU A 25 6.59 6.49 18.88
N ARG A 26 7.92 6.46 18.97
CA ARG A 26 8.68 7.50 19.69
C ARG A 26 8.48 8.89 19.12
N LEU A 27 8.42 8.99 17.78
CA LEU A 27 8.17 10.27 17.12
C LEU A 27 6.79 10.83 17.49
N ILE A 28 5.75 10.00 17.39
CA ILE A 28 4.37 10.43 17.67
C ILE A 28 4.21 10.75 19.15
N GLU A 29 4.71 9.92 20.05
CA GLU A 29 4.63 10.17 21.48
C GLU A 29 5.41 11.40 21.95
N SER A 30 6.45 11.82 21.19
CA SER A 30 7.16 13.07 21.48
C SER A 30 6.27 14.30 21.34
N THR A 31 5.11 14.19 20.68
CA THR A 31 4.13 15.27 20.52
C THR A 31 3.03 15.28 21.60
N ALA A 32 3.11 14.39 22.59
CA ALA A 32 2.10 14.30 23.64
C ALA A 32 1.84 15.67 24.30
N PRO A 33 0.58 16.01 24.59
CA PRO A 33 -0.65 15.21 24.48
C PRO A 33 -1.38 15.30 23.14
N GLN A 34 -0.80 15.89 22.09
CA GLN A 34 -1.50 16.15 20.82
C GLN A 34 -1.81 14.86 20.04
N MET A 35 -0.92 13.88 20.09
CA MET A 35 -1.08 12.58 19.45
C MET A 35 -0.66 11.46 20.39
N CYS A 36 -1.22 10.26 20.18
CA CYS A 36 -0.80 9.05 20.87
C CYS A 36 -0.93 7.83 19.94
N VAL A 37 -0.08 6.82 20.16
CA VAL A 37 -0.17 5.54 19.46
C VAL A 37 -1.13 4.63 20.24
N VAL A 38 -2.21 4.20 19.57
CA VAL A 38 -3.25 3.34 20.18
C VAL A 38 -3.11 1.87 19.77
N GLY A 39 -2.21 1.56 18.85
CA GLY A 39 -1.92 0.18 18.46
C GLY A 39 -0.89 0.10 17.36
N MET A 40 -0.31 -1.09 17.23
CA MET A 40 0.66 -1.42 16.19
C MET A 40 0.40 -2.83 15.66
N ALA A 41 0.69 -3.04 14.36
CA ALA A 41 0.60 -4.33 13.68
C ALA A 41 1.75 -4.50 12.68
N GLU A 42 2.19 -5.74 12.49
CA GLU A 42 3.22 -6.08 11.52
C GLU A 42 2.64 -6.51 10.16
N ASN A 43 1.32 -6.73 10.09
CA ASN A 43 0.58 -7.14 8.90
C ASN A 43 -0.90 -6.76 9.00
N CYS A 44 -1.64 -6.93 7.89
CA CYS A 44 -3.06 -6.59 7.85
C CYS A 44 -3.94 -7.48 8.73
N ASP A 45 -3.60 -8.76 8.93
CA ASP A 45 -4.39 -9.66 9.79
C ASP A 45 -4.35 -9.19 11.25
N GLU A 46 -3.17 -8.80 11.74
CA GLU A 46 -3.02 -8.21 13.06
C GLU A 46 -3.73 -6.86 13.17
N LEU A 47 -3.68 -6.03 12.13
CA LEU A 47 -4.43 -4.78 12.08
C LEU A 47 -5.92 -5.05 12.30
N PHE A 48 -6.54 -5.92 11.51
CA PHE A 48 -7.97 -6.22 11.64
C PHE A 48 -8.34 -6.83 13.00
N ALA A 49 -7.47 -7.65 13.57
CA ALA A 49 -7.70 -8.21 14.91
C ALA A 49 -7.70 -7.14 16.02
N LYS A 50 -6.89 -6.09 15.88
CA LYS A 50 -6.69 -5.05 16.90
C LYS A 50 -7.58 -3.81 16.70
N LEU A 51 -8.03 -3.52 15.47
CA LEU A 51 -8.82 -2.32 15.12
C LEU A 51 -10.04 -2.09 16.01
N PRO A 52 -10.89 -3.09 16.32
CA PRO A 52 -12.11 -2.87 17.10
C PRO A 52 -11.85 -2.31 18.51
N ALA A 53 -10.73 -2.71 19.12
CA ALA A 53 -10.35 -2.25 20.45
C ALA A 53 -9.59 -0.92 20.44
N ALA A 54 -8.82 -0.66 19.36
CA ALA A 54 -7.93 0.50 19.26
C ALA A 54 -8.67 1.79 18.92
N SER A 55 -9.73 1.72 18.11
CA SER A 55 -10.53 2.88 17.64
C SER A 55 -9.67 4.08 17.21
N PRO A 56 -8.78 3.93 16.22
CA PRO A 56 -7.89 5.00 15.76
C PRO A 56 -8.63 6.10 15.00
N ASP A 57 -8.08 7.32 15.01
CA ASP A 57 -8.49 8.42 14.14
C ASP A 57 -7.73 8.38 12.81
N VAL A 58 -6.45 7.97 12.85
CA VAL A 58 -5.58 7.84 11.67
C VAL A 58 -4.85 6.49 11.72
N ILE A 59 -4.82 5.80 10.59
CA ILE A 59 -4.00 4.60 10.38
C ILE A 59 -2.82 4.99 9.49
N LEU A 60 -1.60 4.84 9.98
CA LEU A 60 -0.38 4.99 9.21
C LEU A 60 0.01 3.61 8.69
N LEU A 61 -0.10 3.41 7.37
CA LEU A 61 -0.02 2.10 6.73
C LEU A 61 1.13 2.04 5.73
N ASP A 62 2.06 1.11 5.92
CA ASP A 62 3.04 0.79 4.89
C ASP A 62 2.37 0.07 3.71
N LEU A 63 2.84 0.37 2.51
CA LEU A 63 2.37 -0.28 1.28
C LEU A 63 2.92 -1.69 1.08
N ASP A 64 4.11 -1.98 1.58
CA ASP A 64 4.78 -3.27 1.44
C ASP A 64 4.98 -3.91 2.80
N LEU A 65 4.18 -4.90 3.11
CA LEU A 65 4.23 -5.65 4.37
C LEU A 65 4.85 -7.03 4.13
N GLY A 66 6.19 -7.07 4.06
CA GLY A 66 6.93 -8.31 3.85
C GLY A 66 6.75 -8.92 2.46
N GLY A 67 6.64 -8.09 1.43
CA GLY A 67 6.40 -8.49 0.04
C GLY A 67 4.91 -8.61 -0.32
N ILE A 68 4.01 -8.36 0.62
CA ILE A 68 2.57 -8.32 0.40
C ILE A 68 2.13 -6.85 0.31
N SER A 69 1.46 -6.47 -0.80
CA SER A 69 0.93 -5.11 -0.95
C SER A 69 -0.30 -4.91 -0.06
N SER A 70 -0.28 -3.86 0.77
CA SER A 70 -1.44 -3.48 1.57
C SER A 70 -2.54 -2.78 0.76
N LEU A 71 -2.30 -2.43 -0.50
CA LEU A 71 -3.29 -1.77 -1.38
C LEU A 71 -4.60 -2.56 -1.49
N GLY A 72 -4.52 -3.89 -1.59
CA GLY A 72 -5.71 -4.75 -1.67
C GLY A 72 -6.58 -4.75 -0.41
N TYR A 73 -6.08 -4.26 0.71
CA TYR A 73 -6.81 -4.17 1.97
C TYR A 73 -7.41 -2.79 2.24
N LEU A 74 -7.07 -1.75 1.44
CA LEU A 74 -7.48 -0.36 1.69
C LEU A 74 -9.00 -0.19 1.76
N GLU A 75 -9.73 -0.75 0.81
CA GLU A 75 -11.20 -0.66 0.81
C GLU A 75 -11.78 -1.29 2.08
N LYS A 76 -11.30 -2.47 2.47
CA LYS A 76 -11.74 -3.14 3.69
C LYS A 76 -11.41 -2.31 4.93
N ILE A 77 -10.19 -1.76 5.01
CA ILE A 77 -9.79 -0.90 6.15
C ILE A 77 -10.70 0.32 6.25
N THR A 78 -11.03 0.97 5.12
CA THR A 78 -11.88 2.17 5.09
C THR A 78 -13.35 1.89 5.39
N ILE A 79 -13.82 0.66 5.14
CA ILE A 79 -15.17 0.20 5.49
C ILE A 79 -15.24 -0.20 6.96
N ASP A 80 -14.27 -0.97 7.45
CA ASP A 80 -14.29 -1.57 8.79
C ASP A 80 -13.92 -0.56 9.89
N ALA A 81 -13.26 0.56 9.55
CA ALA A 81 -12.86 1.56 10.52
C ALA A 81 -13.25 2.99 10.07
N PRO A 82 -13.77 3.83 10.98
CA PRO A 82 -14.00 5.25 10.71
C PRO A 82 -12.70 6.05 10.59
N ALA A 83 -11.55 5.39 10.70
CA ALA A 83 -10.21 5.96 10.65
C ALA A 83 -9.82 6.39 9.23
N ARG A 84 -9.02 7.43 9.14
CA ARG A 84 -8.44 7.88 7.87
C ARG A 84 -7.10 7.22 7.63
N VAL A 85 -6.90 6.66 6.44
CA VAL A 85 -5.64 6.00 6.09
C VAL A 85 -4.66 6.99 5.49
N LEU A 86 -3.47 7.08 6.07
CA LEU A 86 -2.30 7.77 5.54
C LEU A 86 -1.25 6.71 5.18
N ILE A 87 -0.92 6.63 3.91
CA ILE A 87 0.09 5.70 3.40
C ILE A 87 1.49 6.22 3.72
N LEU A 88 2.35 5.35 4.23
CA LEU A 88 3.78 5.59 4.40
C LEU A 88 4.54 4.62 3.49
N THR A 89 5.27 5.11 2.48
CA THR A 89 5.89 4.26 1.46
C THR A 89 7.33 4.65 1.14
N GLY A 90 8.15 3.68 0.79
CA GLY A 90 9.46 3.91 0.18
C GLY A 90 9.43 4.01 -1.35
N SER A 91 8.28 3.77 -1.98
CA SER A 91 8.12 3.84 -3.44
C SER A 91 7.87 5.28 -3.90
N ASN A 92 8.52 5.65 -5.01
CA ASN A 92 8.27 6.91 -5.72
C ASN A 92 7.37 6.72 -6.95
N ASP A 93 6.70 5.57 -7.09
CA ASP A 93 5.83 5.28 -8.23
C ASP A 93 4.49 6.05 -8.10
N PRO A 94 4.24 7.07 -8.96
CA PRO A 94 3.03 7.87 -8.88
C PRO A 94 1.76 7.05 -9.15
N ALA A 95 1.84 5.96 -9.92
CA ALA A 95 0.69 5.10 -10.20
C ALA A 95 0.24 4.36 -8.94
N VAL A 96 1.20 3.92 -8.12
CA VAL A 96 0.93 3.28 -6.82
C VAL A 96 0.28 4.27 -5.85
N HIS A 97 0.78 5.52 -5.80
CA HIS A 97 0.22 6.58 -4.96
C HIS A 97 -1.21 6.93 -5.38
N GLN A 98 -1.44 7.10 -6.69
CA GLN A 98 -2.76 7.36 -7.26
C GLN A 98 -3.75 6.25 -6.92
N HIS A 99 -3.32 4.98 -7.08
CA HIS A 99 -4.14 3.82 -6.76
C HIS A 99 -4.56 3.83 -5.28
N ALA A 100 -3.62 4.08 -4.36
CA ALA A 100 -3.92 4.15 -2.95
C ALA A 100 -5.02 5.19 -2.64
N VAL A 101 -4.94 6.37 -3.26
CA VAL A 101 -5.91 7.45 -3.03
C VAL A 101 -7.28 7.12 -3.61
N VAL A 102 -7.34 6.55 -4.82
CA VAL A 102 -8.60 6.12 -5.45
C VAL A 102 -9.32 5.07 -4.60
N HIS A 103 -8.57 4.22 -3.88
CA HIS A 103 -9.11 3.18 -2.99
C HIS A 103 -9.29 3.63 -1.53
N GLY A 104 -9.25 4.95 -1.28
CA GLY A 104 -9.70 5.52 -0.01
C GLY A 104 -8.60 6.05 0.91
N ALA A 105 -7.31 5.95 0.56
CA ALA A 105 -6.26 6.62 1.31
C ALA A 105 -6.46 8.15 1.26
N ARG A 106 -6.29 8.81 2.39
CA ARG A 106 -6.40 10.27 2.50
C ARG A 106 -5.07 10.99 2.26
N GLY A 107 -4.00 10.26 2.07
CA GLY A 107 -2.71 10.82 1.74
C GLY A 107 -1.64 9.78 1.54
N VAL A 108 -0.53 10.25 0.96
CA VAL A 108 0.69 9.45 0.77
C VAL A 108 1.88 10.27 1.25
N VAL A 109 2.74 9.64 2.06
CA VAL A 109 3.97 10.22 2.59
C VAL A 109 5.12 9.26 2.30
N HIS A 110 6.23 9.78 1.79
CA HIS A 110 7.42 8.97 1.58
C HIS A 110 8.17 8.73 2.90
N LYS A 111 8.68 7.51 3.12
CA LYS A 111 9.41 7.12 4.36
C LYS A 111 10.65 7.99 4.66
N GLN A 112 11.18 8.72 3.67
CA GLN A 112 12.37 9.56 3.81
C GLN A 112 12.06 11.04 4.12
N VAL A 113 10.80 11.42 4.35
CA VAL A 113 10.46 12.80 4.71
C VAL A 113 10.96 13.15 6.12
N ALA A 114 11.14 14.45 6.38
CA ALA A 114 11.45 14.92 7.72
C ALA A 114 10.30 14.60 8.70
N ALA A 115 10.65 14.33 9.95
CA ALA A 115 9.70 13.96 11.00
C ALA A 115 8.52 14.95 11.14
N GLU A 116 8.82 16.24 11.04
CA GLU A 116 7.83 17.32 11.15
C GLU A 116 6.81 17.29 9.99
N VAL A 117 7.24 16.83 8.80
CA VAL A 117 6.36 16.67 7.62
C VAL A 117 5.37 15.55 7.87
N LEU A 118 5.83 14.40 8.40
CA LEU A 118 4.97 13.28 8.75
C LEU A 118 3.93 13.66 9.82
N LEU A 119 4.36 14.31 10.91
CA LEU A 119 3.47 14.76 11.97
C LEU A 119 2.41 15.74 11.43
N ARG A 120 2.81 16.65 10.55
CA ARG A 120 1.88 17.59 9.88
C ARG A 120 0.91 16.84 8.97
N ALA A 121 1.36 15.81 8.24
CA ALA A 121 0.50 14.99 7.39
C ALA A 121 -0.58 14.28 8.22
N ILE A 122 -0.22 13.68 9.37
CA ILE A 122 -1.17 13.06 10.30
C ILE A 122 -2.23 14.07 10.76
N GLN A 123 -1.81 15.28 11.18
CA GLN A 123 -2.73 16.33 11.62
C GLN A 123 -3.70 16.75 10.52
N LYS A 124 -3.19 16.97 9.29
CA LYS A 124 -4.00 17.38 8.15
C LYS A 124 -5.00 16.31 7.74
N VAL A 125 -4.55 15.06 7.68
CA VAL A 125 -5.43 13.93 7.40
C VAL A 125 -6.50 13.78 8.48
N HIS A 126 -6.14 13.91 9.77
CA HIS A 126 -7.11 13.92 10.88
C HIS A 126 -8.15 15.06 10.75
N GLN A 127 -7.78 16.23 10.22
CA GLN A 127 -8.68 17.34 9.95
C GLN A 127 -9.60 17.10 8.75
N GLY A 128 -9.40 16.00 8.00
CA GLY A 128 -10.18 15.67 6.79
C GLY A 128 -9.55 16.21 5.50
N GLU A 129 -8.39 16.84 5.57
CA GLU A 129 -7.67 17.29 4.39
C GLU A 129 -7.00 16.11 3.68
N ILE A 130 -6.73 16.26 2.38
CA ILE A 130 -5.96 15.30 1.58
C ILE A 130 -4.50 15.71 1.59
N TRP A 131 -3.59 14.77 1.85
CA TRP A 131 -2.16 15.00 1.85
C TRP A 131 -1.50 14.32 0.65
N LEU A 132 -1.26 15.09 -0.42
CA LEU A 132 -0.65 14.60 -1.66
C LEU A 132 0.34 15.62 -2.20
N ASP A 133 1.35 15.13 -2.93
CA ASP A 133 2.14 15.99 -3.80
C ASP A 133 1.33 16.46 -5.02
N ARG A 134 1.79 17.53 -5.69
CA ARG A 134 1.07 18.14 -6.80
C ARG A 134 0.89 17.20 -8.00
N ASN A 135 1.86 16.33 -8.26
CA ASN A 135 1.81 15.42 -9.40
C ASN A 135 0.78 14.33 -9.18
N THR A 136 0.81 13.69 -8.01
CA THR A 136 -0.18 12.68 -7.60
C THR A 136 -1.59 13.28 -7.58
N LEU A 137 -1.77 14.49 -7.06
CA LEU A 137 -3.06 15.17 -7.06
C LEU A 137 -3.59 15.39 -8.49
N GLY A 138 -2.73 15.86 -9.40
CA GLY A 138 -3.08 16.06 -10.82
C GLY A 138 -3.54 14.76 -11.48
N GLN A 139 -2.85 13.65 -11.24
CA GLN A 139 -3.21 12.34 -11.78
C GLN A 139 -4.54 11.82 -11.20
N VAL A 140 -4.75 11.94 -9.90
CA VAL A 140 -6.02 11.57 -9.24
C VAL A 140 -7.18 12.36 -9.85
N LEU A 141 -7.04 13.67 -9.98
CA LEU A 141 -8.08 14.53 -10.56
C LEU A 141 -8.36 14.16 -12.03
N THR A 142 -7.33 13.87 -12.83
CA THR A 142 -7.48 13.44 -14.21
C THR A 142 -8.23 12.12 -14.30
N THR A 143 -7.92 11.15 -13.44
CA THR A 143 -8.61 9.85 -13.41
C THR A 143 -10.07 10.00 -13.01
N LEU A 144 -10.36 10.82 -12.01
CA LEU A 144 -11.73 11.09 -11.56
C LEU A 144 -12.55 11.86 -12.62
N ALA A 145 -11.91 12.81 -13.32
CA ALA A 145 -12.57 13.63 -14.34
C ALA A 145 -12.87 12.84 -15.63
N ASN A 146 -11.97 11.95 -16.03
CA ASN A 146 -12.13 11.17 -17.25
C ASN A 146 -13.14 10.03 -17.11
N GLY A 147 -13.62 9.73 -15.90
CA GLY A 147 -14.61 8.67 -15.65
C GLY A 147 -14.17 7.29 -16.18
N GLU A 148 -12.90 7.13 -16.51
CA GLU A 148 -12.37 5.87 -16.98
C GLU A 148 -12.49 4.84 -15.87
N LYS A 149 -13.44 3.94 -16.07
CA LYS A 149 -13.38 2.62 -15.44
C LYS A 149 -12.08 2.01 -15.94
N ARG A 150 -10.98 2.15 -15.17
CA ARG A 150 -9.83 1.28 -15.39
C ARG A 150 -10.38 -0.13 -15.49
N SER A 151 -9.93 -0.89 -16.47
CA SER A 151 -10.36 -2.27 -16.58
C SER A 151 -10.02 -2.97 -15.25
N SER A 152 -10.89 -3.89 -14.82
CA SER A 152 -10.65 -4.69 -13.60
C SER A 152 -9.23 -5.27 -13.58
N GLU A 153 -8.69 -5.59 -14.76
CA GLU A 153 -7.36 -6.16 -14.96
C GLU A 153 -6.22 -5.14 -14.69
N ALA A 154 -6.42 -3.88 -15.07
CA ALA A 154 -5.43 -2.83 -14.79
C ALA A 154 -5.34 -2.57 -13.27
N ILE A 155 -6.47 -2.60 -12.57
CA ILE A 155 -6.52 -2.50 -11.12
C ILE A 155 -5.76 -3.65 -10.46
N LYS A 156 -5.98 -4.89 -10.92
CA LYS A 156 -5.28 -6.08 -10.41
C LYS A 156 -3.76 -5.99 -10.59
N LEU A 157 -3.28 -5.48 -11.72
CA LEU A 157 -1.85 -5.28 -11.98
C LEU A 157 -1.23 -4.24 -11.03
N ASP A 158 -1.99 -3.22 -10.67
CA ASP A 158 -1.54 -2.18 -9.73
C ASP A 158 -1.37 -2.71 -8.30
N LEU A 159 -2.05 -3.81 -7.93
CA LEU A 159 -1.89 -4.47 -6.62
C LEU A 159 -0.54 -5.17 -6.43
N LEU A 160 0.19 -5.41 -7.52
CA LEU A 160 1.47 -6.09 -7.45
C LEU A 160 2.57 -5.18 -6.89
N THR A 161 3.37 -5.68 -5.95
CA THR A 161 4.61 -5.02 -5.52
C THR A 161 5.62 -4.95 -6.66
N ALA A 162 6.64 -4.11 -6.54
CA ALA A 162 7.73 -4.02 -7.53
C ALA A 162 8.37 -5.39 -7.80
N LYS A 163 8.55 -6.21 -6.74
CA LYS A 163 9.14 -7.56 -6.86
C LYS A 163 8.19 -8.52 -7.58
N GLU A 164 6.91 -8.47 -7.28
CA GLU A 164 5.89 -9.29 -7.94
C GLU A 164 5.73 -8.91 -9.41
N ARG A 165 5.77 -7.63 -9.75
CA ARG A 165 5.79 -7.17 -11.16
C ARG A 165 6.99 -7.72 -11.92
N GLN A 166 8.19 -7.73 -11.30
CA GLN A 166 9.37 -8.35 -11.90
C GLN A 166 9.18 -9.86 -12.13
N ILE A 167 8.56 -10.57 -11.18
CA ILE A 167 8.26 -12.00 -11.32
C ILE A 167 7.28 -12.23 -12.47
N VAL A 168 6.22 -11.45 -12.54
CA VAL A 168 5.23 -11.54 -13.62
C VAL A 168 5.85 -11.24 -14.98
N ALA A 169 6.69 -10.19 -15.09
CA ALA A 169 7.41 -9.87 -16.31
C ALA A 169 8.34 -11.01 -16.75
N MET A 170 9.10 -11.60 -15.83
CA MET A 170 9.96 -12.76 -16.08
C MET A 170 9.15 -13.99 -16.52
N MET A 171 7.95 -14.19 -15.95
CA MET A 171 7.05 -15.27 -16.38
C MET A 171 6.57 -15.10 -17.82
N VAL A 172 6.36 -13.87 -18.27
CA VAL A 172 6.00 -13.56 -19.67
C VAL A 172 7.19 -13.80 -20.59
N GLU A 173 8.37 -13.26 -20.23
CA GLU A 173 9.61 -13.42 -21.00
C GLU A 173 9.97 -14.90 -21.19
N GLU A 174 9.85 -15.69 -20.17
CA GLU A 174 10.11 -17.14 -20.16
C GLU A 174 8.93 -17.98 -20.63
N LYS A 175 7.90 -17.38 -21.23
CA LYS A 175 6.72 -18.05 -21.81
C LYS A 175 6.05 -19.03 -20.85
N GLY A 176 5.92 -18.65 -19.59
CA GLY A 176 5.32 -19.49 -18.56
C GLY A 176 6.18 -20.69 -18.16
N ALA A 177 7.51 -20.56 -18.18
CA ALA A 177 8.45 -21.63 -17.79
C ALA A 177 8.19 -22.16 -16.36
N ARG A 178 8.80 -23.30 -16.03
CA ARG A 178 8.68 -23.90 -14.70
C ARG A 178 9.21 -22.96 -13.62
N ILE A 179 8.60 -22.99 -12.44
CA ILE A 179 8.94 -22.12 -11.29
C ILE A 179 10.45 -22.13 -11.00
N LYS A 180 11.08 -23.30 -11.07
CA LYS A 180 12.53 -23.46 -10.85
C LYS A 180 13.34 -22.58 -11.82
N VAL A 181 12.99 -22.55 -13.10
CA VAL A 181 13.71 -21.77 -14.12
C VAL A 181 13.62 -20.27 -13.81
N VAL A 182 12.43 -19.80 -13.45
CA VAL A 182 12.20 -18.38 -13.10
C VAL A 182 12.92 -18.03 -11.80
N ALA A 183 12.88 -18.91 -10.80
CA ALA A 183 13.57 -18.73 -9.52
C ALA A 183 15.10 -18.64 -9.69
N ASP A 184 15.68 -19.54 -10.50
CA ASP A 184 17.13 -19.54 -10.80
C ASP A 184 17.54 -18.23 -11.49
N LYS A 185 16.76 -17.74 -12.47
CA LYS A 185 17.02 -16.46 -13.16
C LYS A 185 16.91 -15.25 -12.27
N MET A 186 16.02 -15.28 -11.30
CA MET A 186 15.82 -14.20 -10.34
C MET A 186 16.70 -14.33 -9.08
N HIS A 187 17.61 -15.31 -9.05
CA HIS A 187 18.52 -15.59 -7.93
C HIS A 187 17.80 -15.76 -6.58
N MET A 188 16.67 -16.47 -6.57
CA MET A 188 15.91 -16.76 -5.36
C MET A 188 15.61 -18.25 -5.22
N SER A 189 15.27 -18.68 -3.99
CA SER A 189 14.87 -20.08 -3.74
C SER A 189 13.51 -20.38 -4.36
N GLU A 190 13.28 -21.65 -4.75
CA GLU A 190 11.94 -22.08 -5.21
C GLU A 190 10.86 -21.83 -4.15
N HIS A 191 11.20 -21.95 -2.87
CA HIS A 191 10.27 -21.69 -1.79
C HIS A 191 9.84 -20.23 -1.75
N THR A 192 10.81 -19.28 -1.81
CA THR A 192 10.53 -17.85 -1.88
C THR A 192 9.69 -17.50 -3.11
N MET A 193 10.04 -18.08 -4.27
CA MET A 193 9.28 -17.88 -5.50
C MET A 193 7.83 -18.37 -5.35
N ARG A 194 7.58 -19.52 -4.72
CA ARG A 194 6.22 -20.04 -4.49
C ARG A 194 5.40 -19.09 -3.62
N ASN A 195 5.99 -18.52 -2.57
CA ASN A 195 5.30 -17.57 -1.70
C ASN A 195 4.88 -16.32 -2.49
N HIS A 196 5.78 -15.74 -3.30
CA HIS A 196 5.42 -14.63 -4.17
C HIS A 196 4.32 -15.00 -5.18
N LEU A 197 4.42 -16.19 -5.80
CA LEU A 197 3.40 -16.64 -6.77
C LEU A 197 2.03 -16.84 -6.13
N THR A 198 1.96 -17.34 -4.90
CA THR A 198 0.69 -17.45 -4.16
C THR A 198 0.05 -16.07 -4.00
N SER A 199 0.81 -15.07 -3.52
CA SER A 199 0.33 -13.70 -3.40
C SER A 199 -0.08 -13.09 -4.75
N ILE A 200 0.68 -13.34 -5.82
CA ILE A 200 0.36 -12.88 -7.18
C ILE A 200 -0.96 -13.52 -7.66
N TYR A 201 -1.15 -14.83 -7.46
CA TYR A 201 -2.37 -15.52 -7.88
C TYR A 201 -3.60 -14.96 -7.18
N GLU A 202 -3.51 -14.70 -5.88
CA GLU A 202 -4.59 -14.08 -5.11
C GLU A 202 -4.91 -12.66 -5.61
N LYS A 203 -3.90 -11.81 -5.83
CA LYS A 203 -4.08 -10.43 -6.28
C LYS A 203 -4.64 -10.33 -7.70
N LEU A 204 -4.21 -11.20 -8.59
CA LEU A 204 -4.67 -11.21 -9.98
C LEU A 204 -5.92 -12.08 -10.18
N GLU A 205 -6.38 -12.79 -9.13
CA GLU A 205 -7.50 -13.74 -9.17
C GLU A 205 -7.32 -14.80 -10.26
N VAL A 206 -6.11 -15.37 -10.34
CA VAL A 206 -5.77 -16.42 -11.30
C VAL A 206 -5.50 -17.74 -10.58
N ALA A 207 -5.94 -18.87 -11.15
CA ALA A 207 -5.87 -20.17 -10.49
C ALA A 207 -4.46 -20.80 -10.52
N GLY A 208 -3.52 -20.24 -11.28
CA GLY A 208 -2.18 -20.79 -11.35
C GLY A 208 -1.31 -20.25 -12.47
N ARG A 209 -0.13 -20.87 -12.62
CA ARG A 209 0.95 -20.39 -13.48
C ARG A 209 0.56 -20.14 -14.93
N MET A 210 -0.20 -21.04 -15.55
CA MET A 210 -0.58 -20.89 -16.96
C MET A 210 -1.56 -19.74 -17.14
N GLU A 211 -2.49 -19.60 -16.23
CA GLU A 211 -3.46 -18.51 -16.26
C GLU A 211 -2.78 -17.17 -15.99
N LEU A 212 -1.81 -17.14 -15.05
CA LEU A 212 -0.95 -15.96 -14.83
C LEU A 212 -0.22 -15.56 -16.12
N TYR A 213 0.39 -16.54 -16.82
CA TYR A 213 1.08 -16.25 -18.09
C TYR A 213 0.15 -15.64 -19.13
N LEU A 214 -1.04 -16.25 -19.31
CA LEU A 214 -2.03 -15.76 -20.28
C LEU A 214 -2.55 -14.38 -19.93
N PHE A 215 -2.87 -14.15 -18.64
CA PHE A 215 -3.28 -12.86 -18.13
C PHE A 215 -2.20 -11.80 -18.38
N ALA A 216 -0.97 -12.08 -18.00
CA ALA A 216 0.15 -11.14 -18.12
C ALA A 216 0.55 -10.90 -19.58
N ALA A 217 0.57 -11.93 -20.43
CA ALA A 217 0.85 -11.80 -21.86
C ALA A 217 -0.19 -10.92 -22.58
N LYS A 218 -1.45 -10.94 -22.11
CA LYS A 218 -2.51 -10.10 -22.67
C LYS A 218 -2.42 -8.63 -22.23
N HIS A 219 -1.98 -8.39 -20.98
CA HIS A 219 -2.08 -7.05 -20.38
C HIS A 219 -0.74 -6.34 -20.18
N LEU A 220 0.40 -7.07 -20.25
CA LEU A 220 1.76 -6.52 -20.12
C LEU A 220 2.60 -6.62 -21.41
N ALA A 221 2.08 -7.24 -22.48
CA ALA A 221 2.78 -7.21 -23.75
C ALA A 221 2.86 -5.75 -24.23
N PRO A 222 4.05 -5.24 -24.66
CA PRO A 222 4.12 -3.95 -25.30
C PRO A 222 3.21 -3.98 -26.53
N GLU A 223 2.36 -2.96 -26.69
CA GLU A 223 1.57 -2.78 -27.89
C GLU A 223 2.52 -2.89 -29.08
N ALA A 224 2.32 -3.93 -29.89
CA ALA A 224 3.02 -4.05 -31.15
C ALA A 224 2.57 -2.86 -32.00
N VAL A 225 3.47 -1.89 -32.16
CA VAL A 225 3.31 -0.77 -33.09
C VAL A 225 3.13 -1.38 -34.50
N HIS A 226 1.93 -1.26 -35.03
CA HIS A 226 1.65 -1.46 -36.43
C HIS A 226 1.85 -0.16 -37.19
#